data_ee483aef096a1abe3f81df0a94eaed7f
#
_entry.id   ee483aef096a1abe3f81df0a94eaed7f
#
_cell.length_a   1.000
_cell.length_b   1.000
_cell.length_c   1.000
_cell.angle_alpha   90.00
_cell.angle_beta   90.00
_cell.angle_gamma   90.00
#
_symmetry.space_group_name_H-M   'P 1'
#
loop_
_entity.id
_entity.type
_entity.pdbx_description
1 polymer ?
#
loop_
_entity_poly.entity_id
_entity_poly.type
_entity_poly.pdbx_seq_one_letter_code
_entity_poly.pdbx_strand_id
1 'polypeptide(L)'
;NIGNEEREGGNFPHLVKKSVSSPIAPYVMHFNKSWSEYIFKGKGYEVMMSLTCWRGKSEGHSPEERQSFKAEFFGQLFYNKYNDKFTPMEQVFYWNFESEAKALRDLKRHLGNKLLAIQVQGLEGDFFHNTIVSYMIQNRYFDIPFTIKHDSITLPESQASYLIAELNNLVHEFFGRKDINFKFAEL
;
A
#
# COMPACT_ATOMS: atom_id res chain seq x y z
N ASN A 1 14.27 4.15 -35.84
CA ASN A 1 15.41 3.44 -35.23
C ASN A 1 15.58 3.98 -33.82
N ILE A 2 15.00 3.28 -32.84
CA ILE A 2 15.18 3.56 -31.42
C ILE A 2 16.19 2.53 -30.95
N GLY A 3 17.39 2.99 -30.65
CA GLY A 3 18.49 2.15 -30.20
C GLY A 3 18.18 1.51 -28.85
N ASN A 4 18.34 0.20 -28.78
CA ASN A 4 18.42 -0.55 -27.55
C ASN A 4 19.75 -0.21 -26.87
N GLU A 5 19.71 0.57 -25.81
CA GLU A 5 20.85 0.66 -24.88
C GLU A 5 20.67 -0.42 -23.80
N GLU A 6 21.56 -1.40 -23.83
CA GLU A 6 21.73 -2.39 -22.76
C GLU A 6 22.12 -1.70 -21.47
N ARG A 7 21.36 -1.96 -20.42
CA ARG A 7 21.56 -1.38 -19.09
C ARG A 7 22.52 -2.25 -18.29
N GLU A 8 23.76 -1.82 -18.15
CA GLU A 8 24.67 -2.35 -17.15
C GLU A 8 24.22 -1.97 -15.73
N GLY A 9 24.27 -2.96 -14.83
CA GLY A 9 23.76 -2.84 -13.47
C GLY A 9 24.58 -1.92 -12.59
N GLY A 10 23.96 -0.80 -12.21
CA GLY A 10 24.44 0.07 -11.14
C GLY A 10 23.35 0.19 -10.06
N ASN A 11 23.70 -0.11 -8.83
CA ASN A 11 22.81 -0.26 -7.66
C ASN A 11 22.27 1.06 -7.07
N PHE A 12 22.29 2.18 -7.80
CA PHE A 12 21.74 3.45 -7.31
C PHE A 12 20.73 4.02 -8.32
N PRO A 13 19.56 4.46 -7.85
CA PRO A 13 18.59 5.10 -8.72
C PRO A 13 19.15 6.44 -9.24
N HIS A 14 19.24 6.58 -10.56
CA HIS A 14 19.57 7.85 -11.18
C HIS A 14 18.36 8.78 -11.10
N LEU A 15 18.56 9.94 -10.49
CA LEU A 15 17.57 11.01 -10.47
C LEU A 15 17.53 11.69 -11.84
N VAL A 16 16.47 11.49 -12.59
CA VAL A 16 16.23 12.20 -13.84
C VAL A 16 15.22 13.33 -13.59
N LYS A 17 15.68 14.56 -13.71
CA LYS A 17 14.80 15.74 -13.61
C LYS A 17 14.04 15.89 -14.93
N LYS A 18 12.72 15.65 -14.91
CA LYS A 18 11.84 16.01 -16.03
C LYS A 18 11.34 17.43 -15.85
N SER A 19 11.47 18.27 -16.87
CA SER A 19 10.83 19.58 -16.89
C SER A 19 9.33 19.39 -17.07
N VAL A 20 8.57 19.65 -16.03
CA VAL A 20 7.11 19.66 -16.06
C VAL A 20 6.65 20.98 -15.49
N SER A 21 5.64 21.55 -16.10
CA SER A 21 4.99 22.81 -15.68
C SER A 21 4.17 22.67 -14.38
N SER A 22 4.48 21.66 -13.54
CA SER A 22 3.84 21.44 -12.25
C SER A 22 4.73 21.96 -11.11
N PRO A 23 4.15 22.63 -10.10
CA PRO A 23 4.89 23.06 -8.91
C PRO A 23 5.47 21.88 -8.10
N ILE A 24 5.02 20.67 -8.34
CA ILE A 24 5.64 19.45 -7.84
C ILE A 24 6.69 19.04 -8.85
N ALA A 25 7.96 19.39 -8.62
CA ALA A 25 9.06 18.97 -9.48
C ALA A 25 9.23 17.46 -9.37
N PRO A 26 8.82 16.67 -10.38
CA PRO A 26 8.89 15.23 -10.25
C PRO A 26 10.32 14.78 -10.50
N TYR A 27 10.87 14.15 -9.52
CA TYR A 27 12.03 13.31 -9.69
C TYR A 27 11.53 11.94 -10.15
N VAL A 28 11.92 11.53 -11.36
CA VAL A 28 11.72 10.15 -11.78
C VAL A 28 12.89 9.34 -11.25
N MET A 29 12.62 8.49 -10.28
CA MET A 29 13.57 7.48 -9.84
C MET A 29 13.23 6.19 -10.57
N HIS A 30 14.20 5.57 -11.23
CA HIS A 30 14.01 4.23 -11.78
C HIS A 30 14.10 3.21 -10.64
N PHE A 31 12.96 2.80 -10.13
CA PHE A 31 12.89 1.75 -9.13
C PHE A 31 12.93 0.38 -9.81
N ASN A 32 13.83 -0.47 -9.34
CA ASN A 32 13.87 -1.88 -9.75
C ASN A 32 12.80 -2.74 -9.04
N LYS A 33 11.91 -2.11 -8.27
CA LYS A 33 10.90 -2.78 -7.43
C LYS A 33 9.52 -2.23 -7.71
N SER A 34 8.52 -3.10 -7.62
CA SER A 34 7.13 -2.71 -7.70
C SER A 34 6.71 -1.88 -6.47
N TRP A 35 5.66 -1.07 -6.63
CA TRP A 35 5.07 -0.32 -5.51
C TRP A 35 4.68 -1.23 -4.34
N SER A 36 4.13 -2.41 -4.63
CA SER A 36 3.73 -3.39 -3.62
C SER A 36 4.90 -3.80 -2.71
N GLU A 37 6.12 -3.95 -3.23
CA GLU A 37 7.27 -4.28 -2.39
C GLU A 37 7.62 -3.20 -1.36
N TYR A 38 7.42 -1.92 -1.71
CA TYR A 38 7.61 -0.82 -0.75
C TYR A 38 6.50 -0.77 0.30
N ILE A 39 5.25 -1.03 -0.10
CA ILE A 39 4.11 -1.11 0.82
C ILE A 39 4.33 -2.21 1.85
N PHE A 40 4.69 -3.42 1.42
CA PHE A 40 4.91 -4.55 2.33
C PHE A 40 6.06 -4.33 3.31
N LYS A 41 7.07 -3.55 2.91
CA LYS A 41 8.15 -3.12 3.81
C LYS A 41 7.76 -1.94 4.72
N GLY A 42 6.54 -1.46 4.64
CA GLY A 42 6.05 -0.29 5.38
C GLY A 42 6.68 1.03 4.93
N LYS A 43 7.28 1.08 3.72
CA LYS A 43 8.01 2.24 3.18
C LYS A 43 7.29 2.94 2.03
N GLY A 44 6.08 2.50 1.68
CA GLY A 44 5.35 3.04 0.54
C GLY A 44 5.11 4.54 0.63
N TYR A 45 4.66 5.03 1.77
CA TYR A 45 4.40 6.47 1.95
C TYR A 45 5.69 7.28 1.92
N GLU A 46 6.74 6.84 2.59
CA GLU A 46 8.05 7.50 2.63
C GLU A 46 8.63 7.67 1.22
N VAL A 47 8.52 6.62 0.40
CA VAL A 47 8.95 6.68 -1.01
C VAL A 47 8.14 7.72 -1.77
N MET A 48 6.81 7.72 -1.65
CA MET A 48 5.99 8.71 -2.35
C MET A 48 6.17 10.14 -1.82
N MET A 49 6.36 10.32 -0.51
CA MET A 49 6.69 11.62 0.08
C MET A 49 8.00 12.17 -0.48
N SER A 50 9.01 11.31 -0.60
CA SER A 50 10.30 11.65 -1.21
C SER A 50 10.14 12.03 -2.69
N LEU A 51 9.43 11.21 -3.47
CA LEU A 51 9.20 11.45 -4.91
C LEU A 51 8.43 12.73 -5.21
N THR A 52 7.51 13.11 -4.33
CA THR A 52 6.71 14.33 -4.47
C THR A 52 7.37 15.54 -3.83
N CYS A 53 8.54 15.38 -3.18
CA CYS A 53 9.14 16.40 -2.33
C CYS A 53 8.09 17.02 -1.39
N TRP A 54 7.34 16.16 -0.69
CA TRP A 54 6.23 16.58 0.16
C TRP A 54 6.61 17.70 1.12
N ARG A 55 5.87 18.81 1.06
CA ARG A 55 6.18 20.03 1.82
C ARG A 55 7.63 20.54 1.68
N GLY A 56 8.22 20.32 0.48
CA GLY A 56 9.58 20.75 0.19
C GLY A 56 10.68 19.88 0.80
N LYS A 57 10.36 18.72 1.36
CA LYS A 57 11.31 17.79 1.95
C LYS A 57 11.32 16.47 1.19
N SER A 58 12.49 15.86 1.06
CA SER A 58 12.65 14.48 0.57
C SER A 58 12.71 13.44 1.67
N GLU A 59 13.05 13.84 2.91
CA GLU A 59 13.28 12.98 4.07
C GLU A 59 12.90 13.69 5.39
N GLY A 60 12.92 12.96 6.48
CA GLY A 60 12.75 13.53 7.83
C GLY A 60 11.34 14.01 8.14
N HIS A 61 10.33 13.35 7.59
CA HIS A 61 8.94 13.67 7.87
C HIS A 61 8.49 13.18 9.24
N SER A 62 7.72 14.03 9.95
CA SER A 62 7.12 13.64 11.23
C SER A 62 5.97 12.64 11.04
N PRO A 63 5.55 11.92 12.10
CA PRO A 63 4.36 11.06 12.05
C PRO A 63 3.10 11.80 11.61
N GLU A 64 2.91 13.05 12.02
CA GLU A 64 1.77 13.89 11.66
C GLU A 64 1.83 14.27 10.17
N GLU A 65 3.00 14.62 9.66
CA GLU A 65 3.21 14.87 8.23
C GLU A 65 2.90 13.61 7.41
N ARG A 66 3.35 12.45 7.87
CA ARG A 66 3.05 11.16 7.25
C ARG A 66 1.55 10.85 7.22
N GLN A 67 0.85 11.12 8.32
CA GLN A 67 -0.60 10.92 8.38
C GLN A 67 -1.35 11.88 7.43
N SER A 68 -0.92 13.13 7.39
CA SER A 68 -1.47 14.13 6.45
C SER A 68 -1.24 13.72 4.99
N PHE A 69 -0.03 13.24 4.67
CA PHE A 69 0.29 12.72 3.35
C PHE A 69 -0.57 11.51 2.98
N LYS A 70 -0.76 10.57 3.90
CA LYS A 70 -1.59 9.38 3.68
C LYS A 70 -3.00 9.77 3.24
N ALA A 71 -3.62 10.73 3.93
CA ALA A 71 -4.97 11.20 3.58
C ALA A 71 -5.01 11.80 2.17
N GLU A 72 -4.03 12.63 1.80
CA GLU A 72 -3.95 13.22 0.47
C GLU A 72 -3.65 12.18 -0.62
N PHE A 73 -2.72 11.27 -0.36
CA PHE A 73 -2.36 10.17 -1.26
C PHE A 73 -3.59 9.31 -1.59
N PHE A 74 -4.32 8.87 -0.57
CA PHE A 74 -5.56 8.11 -0.80
C PHE A 74 -6.62 8.94 -1.49
N GLY A 75 -6.78 10.19 -1.10
CA GLY A 75 -7.73 11.11 -1.73
C GLY A 75 -7.48 11.24 -3.23
N GLN A 76 -6.25 11.43 -3.63
CA GLN A 76 -5.89 11.63 -5.03
C GLN A 76 -5.81 10.33 -5.84
N LEU A 77 -5.24 9.24 -5.28
CA LEU A 77 -5.08 8.00 -6.02
C LEU A 77 -6.32 7.11 -6.02
N PHE A 78 -7.02 6.99 -4.90
CA PHE A 78 -8.07 5.98 -4.75
C PHE A 78 -9.48 6.59 -4.74
N TYR A 79 -9.69 7.70 -4.02
CA TYR A 79 -11.03 8.25 -3.82
C TYR A 79 -11.45 9.28 -4.86
N ASN A 80 -10.51 9.83 -5.60
CA ASN A 80 -10.81 10.76 -6.67
C ASN A 80 -11.52 10.05 -7.83
N LYS A 81 -12.49 10.72 -8.46
CA LYS A 81 -13.15 10.18 -9.65
C LYS A 81 -12.13 9.98 -10.78
N TYR A 82 -12.35 8.93 -11.56
CA TYR A 82 -11.60 8.75 -12.80
C TYR A 82 -11.72 10.01 -13.68
N ASN A 83 -10.60 10.49 -14.14
CA ASN A 83 -10.50 11.57 -15.11
C ASN A 83 -9.39 11.23 -16.12
N ASP A 84 -9.54 11.63 -17.36
CA ASP A 84 -8.50 11.43 -18.39
C ASP A 84 -7.20 12.19 -18.05
N LYS A 85 -7.32 13.30 -17.33
CA LYS A 85 -6.17 14.05 -16.81
C LYS A 85 -5.71 13.47 -15.47
N PHE A 86 -4.41 13.28 -15.34
CA PHE A 86 -3.80 12.88 -14.09
C PHE A 86 -3.82 14.02 -13.07
N THR A 87 -4.10 13.71 -11.82
CA THR A 87 -3.72 14.61 -10.72
C THR A 87 -2.19 14.65 -10.59
N PRO A 88 -1.61 15.66 -9.95
CA PRO A 88 -0.15 15.70 -9.73
C PRO A 88 0.39 14.44 -9.04
N MET A 89 -0.33 13.93 -8.05
CA MET A 89 0.05 12.70 -7.35
C MET A 89 -0.03 11.46 -8.24
N GLU A 90 -1.12 11.33 -9.02
CA GLU A 90 -1.26 10.24 -9.99
C GLU A 90 -0.15 10.29 -11.05
N GLN A 91 0.27 11.47 -11.47
CA GLN A 91 1.31 11.64 -12.46
C GLN A 91 2.67 11.17 -11.93
N VAL A 92 3.04 11.55 -10.70
CA VAL A 92 4.27 11.08 -10.04
C VAL A 92 4.21 9.57 -9.85
N PHE A 93 3.07 9.04 -9.42
CA PHE A 93 2.87 7.61 -9.23
C PHE A 93 3.00 6.86 -10.57
N TYR A 94 2.37 7.34 -11.64
CA TYR A 94 2.45 6.75 -12.97
C TYR A 94 3.90 6.71 -13.51
N TRP A 95 4.67 7.76 -13.33
CA TRP A 95 6.04 7.79 -13.84
C TRP A 95 6.99 6.83 -13.12
N ASN A 96 6.68 6.46 -11.90
CA ASN A 96 7.56 5.61 -11.08
C ASN A 96 7.05 4.17 -10.97
N PHE A 97 5.74 3.97 -11.07
CA PHE A 97 5.05 2.68 -10.88
C PHE A 97 3.98 2.50 -11.96
N GLU A 98 4.41 2.47 -13.22
CA GLU A 98 3.52 2.53 -14.38
C GLU A 98 2.52 1.38 -14.44
N SER A 99 2.94 0.15 -14.12
CA SER A 99 2.08 -1.04 -14.15
C SER A 99 0.95 -0.95 -13.13
N GLU A 100 1.27 -0.57 -11.91
CA GLU A 100 0.31 -0.42 -10.83
C GLU A 100 -0.61 0.79 -11.07
N ALA A 101 -0.06 1.88 -11.56
CA ALA A 101 -0.85 3.05 -11.91
C ALA A 101 -1.85 2.77 -13.03
N LYS A 102 -1.46 2.03 -14.07
CA LYS A 102 -2.36 1.59 -15.14
C LYS A 102 -3.46 0.69 -14.59
N ALA A 103 -3.10 -0.33 -13.81
CA ALA A 103 -4.06 -1.24 -13.21
C ALA A 103 -5.07 -0.50 -12.32
N LEU A 104 -4.61 0.42 -11.48
CA LEU A 104 -5.49 1.23 -10.63
C LEU A 104 -6.44 2.11 -11.47
N ARG A 105 -5.93 2.74 -12.52
CA ARG A 105 -6.75 3.57 -13.41
C ARG A 105 -7.79 2.75 -14.17
N ASP A 106 -7.43 1.57 -14.64
CA ASP A 106 -8.36 0.67 -15.32
C ASP A 106 -9.45 0.18 -14.37
N LEU A 107 -9.11 -0.16 -13.14
CA LEU A 107 -10.11 -0.49 -12.11
C LEU A 107 -11.04 0.70 -11.84
N LYS A 108 -10.52 1.92 -11.68
CA LYS A 108 -11.34 3.13 -11.49
C LYS A 108 -12.25 3.42 -12.68
N ARG A 109 -11.77 3.16 -13.90
CA ARG A 109 -12.56 3.34 -15.13
C ARG A 109 -13.75 2.38 -15.17
N HIS A 110 -13.53 1.11 -14.80
CA HIS A 110 -14.55 0.08 -14.91
C HIS A 110 -15.50 0.04 -13.72
N LEU A 111 -15.00 0.23 -12.51
CA LEU A 111 -15.77 0.11 -11.26
C LEU A 111 -16.24 1.46 -10.74
N GLY A 112 -15.56 2.54 -11.09
CA GLY A 112 -15.68 3.81 -10.40
C GLY A 112 -14.97 3.80 -9.04
N ASN A 113 -14.64 4.97 -8.53
CA ASN A 113 -13.91 5.12 -7.27
C ASN A 113 -14.66 4.57 -6.05
N LYS A 114 -15.99 4.73 -6.01
CA LYS A 114 -16.83 4.24 -4.90
C LYS A 114 -16.84 2.71 -4.82
N LEU A 115 -17.05 2.03 -5.96
CA LEU A 115 -17.06 0.56 -5.99
C LEU A 115 -15.67 -0.01 -5.75
N LEU A 116 -14.62 0.63 -6.24
CA LEU A 116 -13.25 0.22 -5.93
C LEU A 116 -12.98 0.24 -4.41
N ALA A 117 -13.36 1.32 -3.73
CA ALA A 117 -13.21 1.41 -2.28
C ALA A 117 -14.01 0.32 -1.54
N ILE A 118 -15.25 0.05 -1.98
CA ILE A 118 -16.09 -1.01 -1.41
C ILE A 118 -15.47 -2.39 -1.64
N GLN A 119 -14.90 -2.66 -2.82
CA GLN A 119 -14.25 -3.94 -3.12
C GLN A 119 -13.01 -4.17 -2.24
N VAL A 120 -12.19 -3.14 -2.04
CA VAL A 120 -11.02 -3.24 -1.15
C VAL A 120 -11.44 -3.49 0.31
N GLN A 121 -12.45 -2.76 0.79
CA GLN A 121 -13.02 -2.98 2.14
C GLN A 121 -13.69 -4.35 2.25
N GLY A 122 -14.34 -4.83 1.18
CA GLY A 122 -14.94 -6.16 1.13
C GLY A 122 -13.88 -7.26 1.27
N LEU A 123 -12.76 -7.14 0.58
CA LEU A 123 -11.65 -8.10 0.68
C LEU A 123 -11.05 -8.14 2.10
N GLU A 124 -10.90 -6.98 2.74
CA GLU A 124 -10.48 -6.88 4.13
C GLU A 124 -11.51 -7.55 5.07
N GLY A 125 -12.79 -7.25 4.88
CA GLY A 125 -13.88 -7.86 5.63
C GLY A 125 -13.93 -9.38 5.46
N ASP A 126 -13.76 -9.89 4.25
CA ASP A 126 -13.71 -11.34 3.98
C ASP A 126 -12.55 -12.02 4.70
N PHE A 127 -11.38 -11.38 4.73
CA PHE A 127 -10.25 -11.93 5.46
C PHE A 127 -10.53 -12.00 6.97
N PHE A 128 -10.93 -10.89 7.58
CA PHE A 128 -11.11 -10.83 9.02
C PHE A 128 -12.33 -11.62 9.49
N HIS A 129 -13.49 -11.48 8.85
CA HIS A 129 -14.72 -12.10 9.29
C HIS A 129 -14.89 -13.53 8.79
N ASN A 130 -14.58 -13.81 7.54
CA ASN A 130 -14.81 -15.13 6.97
C ASN A 130 -13.61 -16.07 7.16
N THR A 131 -12.38 -15.57 7.14
CA THR A 131 -11.19 -16.41 7.30
C THR A 131 -10.79 -16.53 8.77
N ILE A 132 -10.51 -15.43 9.44
CA ILE A 132 -10.03 -15.47 10.84
C ILE A 132 -11.10 -16.01 11.79
N VAL A 133 -12.31 -15.47 11.75
CA VAL A 133 -13.39 -15.93 12.65
C VAL A 133 -13.70 -17.41 12.42
N SER A 134 -13.79 -17.84 11.15
CA SER A 134 -14.03 -19.25 10.83
C SER A 134 -12.91 -20.15 11.35
N TYR A 135 -11.66 -19.74 11.21
CA TYR A 135 -10.52 -20.44 11.73
C TYR A 135 -10.59 -20.59 13.28
N MET A 136 -10.87 -19.48 13.96
CA MET A 136 -11.01 -19.49 15.43
C MET A 136 -12.11 -20.45 15.91
N ILE A 137 -13.25 -20.46 15.22
CA ILE A 137 -14.37 -21.37 15.53
C ILE A 137 -13.99 -22.84 15.25
N GLN A 138 -13.45 -23.13 14.07
CA GLN A 138 -13.12 -24.50 13.66
C GLN A 138 -12.04 -25.14 14.54
N ASN A 139 -11.09 -24.36 15.01
CA ASN A 139 -10.00 -24.83 15.89
C ASN A 139 -10.33 -24.72 17.38
N ARG A 140 -11.60 -24.50 17.74
CA ARG A 140 -12.10 -24.41 19.11
C ARG A 140 -11.44 -23.30 19.95
N TYR A 141 -11.05 -22.21 19.30
CA TYR A 141 -10.56 -21.01 20.00
C TYR A 141 -11.68 -20.06 20.43
N PHE A 142 -12.94 -20.51 20.41
CA PHE A 142 -14.08 -19.70 20.82
C PHE A 142 -14.10 -19.40 22.34
N ASP A 143 -13.34 -20.16 23.15
CA ASP A 143 -13.15 -19.86 24.59
C ASP A 143 -12.16 -18.70 24.82
N ILE A 144 -11.42 -18.28 23.79
CA ILE A 144 -10.53 -17.14 23.87
C ILE A 144 -11.33 -15.89 23.49
N PRO A 145 -11.51 -14.93 24.40
CA PRO A 145 -12.19 -13.69 24.06
C PRO A 145 -11.36 -12.90 23.04
N PHE A 146 -11.97 -12.56 21.91
CA PHE A 146 -11.33 -11.71 20.90
C PHE A 146 -12.33 -10.73 20.31
N THR A 147 -11.80 -9.62 19.81
CA THR A 147 -12.57 -8.66 19.03
C THR A 147 -11.85 -8.33 17.73
N ILE A 148 -12.62 -8.13 16.67
CA ILE A 148 -12.12 -7.67 15.39
C ILE A 148 -12.60 -6.24 15.17
N LYS A 149 -11.68 -5.36 14.82
CA LYS A 149 -11.98 -3.99 14.47
C LYS A 149 -11.16 -3.59 13.24
N HIS A 150 -11.83 -3.38 12.12
CA HIS A 150 -11.19 -3.07 10.83
C HIS A 150 -10.11 -4.12 10.47
N ASP A 151 -8.86 -3.70 10.40
CA ASP A 151 -7.68 -4.46 10.04
C ASP A 151 -6.91 -5.01 11.26
N SER A 152 -7.57 -5.12 12.40
CA SER A 152 -6.95 -5.57 13.65
C SER A 152 -7.78 -6.61 14.38
N ILE A 153 -7.08 -7.49 15.10
CA ILE A 153 -7.65 -8.43 16.07
C ILE A 153 -7.05 -8.15 17.44
N THR A 154 -7.91 -8.02 18.44
CA THR A 154 -7.50 -7.87 19.84
C THR A 154 -7.70 -9.20 20.55
N LEU A 155 -6.64 -9.67 21.21
CA LEU A 155 -6.57 -10.95 21.93
C LEU A 155 -5.98 -10.71 23.33
N PRO A 156 -6.27 -11.59 24.32
CA PRO A 156 -5.51 -11.59 25.56
C PRO A 156 -4.02 -11.84 25.29
N GLU A 157 -3.14 -11.11 25.97
CA GLU A 157 -1.69 -11.20 25.78
C GLU A 157 -1.17 -12.64 25.93
N SER A 158 -1.69 -13.38 26.92
CA SER A 158 -1.33 -14.78 27.17
C SER A 158 -1.59 -15.73 25.98
N GLN A 159 -2.47 -15.35 25.05
CA GLN A 159 -2.82 -16.14 23.87
C GLN A 159 -2.22 -15.55 22.58
N ALA A 160 -1.88 -14.28 22.60
CA ALA A 160 -1.40 -13.58 21.40
C ALA A 160 -0.12 -14.21 20.83
N SER A 161 0.84 -14.55 21.69
CA SER A 161 2.12 -15.15 21.27
C SER A 161 1.96 -16.50 20.55
N TYR A 162 0.99 -17.29 20.98
CA TYR A 162 0.70 -18.58 20.38
C TYR A 162 -0.04 -18.42 19.05
N LEU A 163 -1.09 -17.60 19.04
CA LEU A 163 -1.96 -17.45 17.88
C LEU A 163 -1.32 -16.67 16.73
N ILE A 164 -0.37 -15.77 17.01
CA ILE A 164 0.22 -14.91 15.98
C ILE A 164 0.87 -15.69 14.84
N ALA A 165 1.50 -16.83 15.14
CA ALA A 165 2.11 -17.67 14.11
C ALA A 165 1.06 -18.27 13.18
N GLU A 166 -0.06 -18.75 13.74
CA GLU A 166 -1.16 -19.32 12.97
C GLU A 166 -1.91 -18.27 12.18
N LEU A 167 -2.18 -17.10 12.78
CA LEU A 167 -2.79 -15.98 12.08
C LEU A 167 -1.90 -15.47 10.92
N ASN A 168 -0.59 -15.47 11.07
CA ASN A 168 0.32 -15.16 9.98
C ASN A 168 0.26 -16.20 8.86
N ASN A 169 0.12 -17.49 9.18
CA ASN A 169 -0.06 -18.52 8.15
C ASN A 169 -1.36 -18.29 7.36
N LEU A 170 -2.46 -17.93 8.03
CA LEU A 170 -3.71 -17.57 7.35
C LEU A 170 -3.54 -16.36 6.41
N VAL A 171 -2.81 -15.33 6.85
CA VAL A 171 -2.48 -14.17 6.00
C VAL A 171 -1.70 -14.63 4.77
N HIS A 172 -0.70 -15.49 4.95
CA HIS A 172 0.12 -16.00 3.86
C HIS A 172 -0.69 -16.81 2.85
N GLU A 173 -1.59 -17.64 3.32
CA GLU A 173 -2.48 -18.44 2.47
C GLU A 173 -3.46 -17.55 1.72
N PHE A 174 -4.14 -16.64 2.42
CA PHE A 174 -5.17 -15.80 1.84
C PHE A 174 -4.62 -14.85 0.76
N PHE A 175 -3.50 -14.21 1.03
CA PHE A 175 -2.89 -13.25 0.11
C PHE A 175 -1.84 -13.86 -0.83
N GLY A 176 -1.50 -15.15 -0.66
CA GLY A 176 -0.44 -15.82 -1.44
C GLY A 176 0.96 -15.23 -1.21
N ARG A 177 1.21 -14.61 -0.05
CA ARG A 177 2.45 -13.89 0.25
C ARG A 177 2.94 -14.16 1.66
N LYS A 178 4.25 -14.47 1.79
CA LYS A 178 4.91 -14.79 3.07
C LYS A 178 5.53 -13.59 3.78
N ASP A 179 5.52 -12.43 3.15
CA ASP A 179 6.12 -11.20 3.68
C ASP A 179 5.09 -10.24 4.33
N ILE A 180 3.82 -10.63 4.34
CA ILE A 180 2.76 -9.94 5.08
C ILE A 180 2.59 -10.61 6.43
N ASN A 181 2.66 -9.85 7.51
CA ASN A 181 2.51 -10.38 8.87
C ASN A 181 1.69 -9.43 9.73
N PHE A 182 0.98 -9.98 10.70
CA PHE A 182 0.42 -9.19 11.78
C PHE A 182 1.53 -8.51 12.57
N LYS A 183 1.29 -7.26 12.93
CA LYS A 183 2.15 -6.52 13.85
C LYS A 183 1.53 -6.59 15.24
N PHE A 184 2.34 -6.93 16.19
CA PHE A 184 1.96 -6.88 17.60
C PHE A 184 1.96 -5.42 18.08
N ALA A 185 0.91 -5.04 18.82
CA ALA A 185 0.84 -3.78 19.54
C ALA A 185 0.18 -4.05 20.88
N GLU A 186 0.79 -3.59 21.96
CA GLU A 186 0.16 -3.54 23.28
C GLU A 186 -0.84 -2.38 23.31
N LEU A 187 -1.98 -2.61 23.95
CA LEU A 187 -3.05 -1.61 24.10
C LEU A 187 -2.82 -0.81 25.38
#